data_0f59e08c16c9296c75b2bee1ab7894c4
#
_entry.id   0f59e08c16c9296c75b2bee1ab7894c4
#
_cell.length_a   1.000
_cell.length_b   1.000
_cell.length_c   1.000
_cell.angle_alpha   90.00
_cell.angle_beta   90.00
_cell.angle_gamma   90.00
#
_symmetry.space_group_name_H-M   'P 1'
#
loop_
_entity.id
_entity.type
_entity.pdbx_description
1 polymer ?
#
loop_
_entity_poly.entity_id
_entity_poly.type
_entity_poly.pdbx_seq_one_letter_code
_entity_poly.pdbx_strand_id
1 'polypeptide(L)'
;MKIFDFKLKEVPALTKLLTLASLQGIADLLTGEGIRFNEFEMIFNNKDGLMTIEEIYSLGPSISILMDGYIQKDDLVSLRGTLVPATTVNKVIGSIPVIGDLLVGKKAGEGVFGVSFKIKGYPDDLKTTVNPIKTLTPRFITRTLEKIKKSNE
;
A
#
# COMPACT_ATOMS: atom_id res chain seq x y z
N MET A 1 9.52 10.05 -9.18
CA MET A 1 10.18 8.80 -9.64
C MET A 1 9.11 7.78 -10.00
N LYS A 2 9.29 7.11 -11.13
CA LYS A 2 8.39 6.04 -11.57
C LYS A 2 9.20 4.82 -11.99
N ILE A 3 8.71 3.65 -11.60
CA ILE A 3 9.30 2.35 -11.97
C ILE A 3 8.17 1.45 -12.44
N PHE A 4 8.41 0.69 -13.50
CA PHE A 4 7.42 -0.21 -14.09
C PHE A 4 7.94 -1.65 -14.11
N ASP A 5 7.03 -2.60 -13.95
CA ASP A 5 7.26 -4.04 -14.11
C ASP A 5 8.50 -4.57 -13.37
N PHE A 6 8.43 -4.53 -12.05
CA PHE A 6 9.53 -5.00 -11.20
C PHE A 6 9.05 -6.01 -10.15
N LYS A 7 10.01 -6.70 -9.55
CA LYS A 7 9.76 -7.61 -8.42
C LYS A 7 10.52 -7.14 -7.20
N LEU A 8 9.84 -7.18 -6.05
CA LEU A 8 10.49 -7.00 -4.75
C LEU A 8 10.76 -8.37 -4.13
N LYS A 9 11.96 -8.55 -3.62
CA LYS A 9 12.36 -9.73 -2.84
C LYS A 9 13.03 -9.30 -1.54
N GLU A 10 12.81 -10.10 -0.49
CA GLU A 10 13.56 -9.97 0.76
C GLU A 10 13.58 -8.56 1.35
N VAL A 11 12.40 -7.95 1.45
CA VAL A 11 12.23 -6.64 2.12
C VAL A 11 11.70 -6.91 3.54
N PRO A 12 12.55 -6.92 4.58
CA PRO A 12 12.14 -7.33 5.93
C PRO A 12 10.99 -6.50 6.52
N ALA A 13 11.00 -5.18 6.28
CA ALA A 13 9.93 -4.31 6.77
C ALA A 13 8.58 -4.65 6.14
N LEU A 14 8.56 -4.96 4.86
CA LEU A 14 7.33 -5.36 4.15
C LEU A 14 6.89 -6.76 4.58
N THR A 15 7.82 -7.69 4.77
CA THR A 15 7.52 -9.03 5.29
C THR A 15 6.86 -8.95 6.66
N LYS A 16 7.41 -8.13 7.56
CA LYS A 16 6.84 -7.92 8.89
C LYS A 16 5.44 -7.32 8.81
N LEU A 17 5.24 -6.33 7.97
CA LEU A 17 3.93 -5.71 7.73
C LEU A 17 2.91 -6.74 7.26
N LEU A 18 3.25 -7.56 6.28
CA LEU A 18 2.37 -8.60 5.74
C LEU A 18 2.02 -9.66 6.79
N THR A 19 2.98 -10.07 7.60
CA THR A 19 2.77 -11.02 8.69
C THR A 19 1.84 -10.46 9.75
N LEU A 20 2.04 -9.22 10.17
CA LEU A 20 1.18 -8.53 11.13
C LEU A 20 -0.24 -8.33 10.59
N ALA A 21 -0.38 -8.16 9.27
CA ALA A 21 -1.67 -8.03 8.60
C ALA A 21 -2.37 -9.38 8.35
N SER A 22 -1.79 -10.48 8.80
CA SER A 22 -2.28 -11.84 8.55
C SER A 22 -2.32 -12.22 7.07
N LEU A 23 -1.40 -11.68 6.28
CA LEU A 23 -1.26 -11.94 4.86
C LEU A 23 -0.05 -12.85 4.59
N GLN A 24 0.02 -13.98 5.30
CA GLN A 24 1.16 -14.90 5.27
C GLN A 24 1.46 -15.44 3.88
N GLY A 25 0.44 -15.74 3.08
CA GLY A 25 0.65 -16.23 1.71
C GLY A 25 1.39 -15.21 0.84
N ILE A 26 1.11 -13.91 1.01
CA ILE A 26 1.81 -12.85 0.29
C ILE A 26 3.21 -12.66 0.87
N ALA A 27 3.37 -12.76 2.19
CA ALA A 27 4.68 -12.71 2.85
C ALA A 27 5.59 -13.85 2.34
N ASP A 28 5.06 -15.04 2.17
CA ASP A 28 5.80 -16.19 1.64
C ASP A 28 6.24 -15.96 0.18
N LEU A 29 5.41 -15.32 -0.62
CA LEU A 29 5.80 -14.91 -1.98
C LEU A 29 6.98 -13.94 -1.97
N LEU A 30 6.97 -12.97 -1.06
CA LEU A 30 8.04 -11.98 -0.95
C LEU A 30 9.39 -12.60 -0.61
N THR A 31 9.41 -13.59 0.29
CA THR A 31 10.63 -14.29 0.69
C THR A 31 11.06 -15.36 -0.33
N GLY A 32 10.14 -15.87 -1.14
CA GLY A 32 10.41 -16.86 -2.18
C GLY A 32 10.64 -16.25 -3.55
N GLU A 33 9.59 -16.25 -4.37
CA GLU A 33 9.66 -15.79 -5.77
C GLU A 33 9.72 -14.27 -5.91
N GLY A 34 9.28 -13.53 -4.90
CA GLY A 34 9.14 -12.09 -4.94
C GLY A 34 7.72 -11.65 -5.25
N ILE A 35 7.40 -10.42 -4.91
CA ILE A 35 6.12 -9.78 -5.24
C ILE A 35 6.31 -8.91 -6.46
N ARG A 36 5.46 -9.12 -7.46
CA ARG A 36 5.46 -8.33 -8.68
C ARG A 36 4.64 -7.06 -8.51
N PHE A 37 5.16 -5.95 -9.02
CA PHE A 37 4.45 -4.69 -9.15
C PHE A 37 4.47 -4.25 -10.61
N ASN A 38 3.34 -3.78 -11.09
CA ASN A 38 3.20 -3.24 -12.44
C ASN A 38 3.69 -1.80 -12.50
N GLU A 39 3.45 -1.06 -11.43
CA GLU A 39 3.80 0.35 -11.36
C GLU A 39 4.14 0.76 -9.93
N PHE A 40 5.16 1.60 -9.83
CA PHE A 40 5.55 2.29 -8.60
C PHE A 40 5.73 3.76 -8.94
N GLU A 41 5.10 4.64 -8.18
CA GLU A 41 5.25 6.08 -8.31
C GLU A 41 5.57 6.67 -6.95
N MET A 42 6.61 7.50 -6.90
CA MET A 42 7.02 8.19 -5.68
C MET A 42 7.17 9.68 -5.95
N ILE A 43 6.49 10.49 -5.16
CA ILE A 43 6.59 11.94 -5.15
C ILE A 43 7.25 12.33 -3.83
N PHE A 44 8.40 12.95 -3.91
CA PHE A 44 9.14 13.33 -2.71
C PHE A 44 9.83 14.68 -2.88
N ASN A 45 10.13 15.31 -1.75
CA ASN A 45 10.86 16.57 -1.68
C ASN A 45 11.94 16.41 -0.61
N ASN A 46 13.15 16.87 -0.91
CA ASN A 46 14.26 16.86 0.04
C ASN A 46 14.68 18.30 0.31
N LYS A 47 14.53 18.76 1.54
CA LYS A 47 14.87 20.10 1.94
C LYS A 47 15.53 20.10 3.32
N ASP A 48 16.73 20.68 3.42
CA ASP A 48 17.49 20.83 4.68
C ASP A 48 17.67 19.49 5.44
N GLY A 49 17.88 18.41 4.68
CA GLY A 49 18.08 17.07 5.24
C GLY A 49 16.79 16.36 5.65
N LEU A 50 15.63 16.97 5.45
CA LEU A 50 14.33 16.32 5.62
C LEU A 50 13.80 15.87 4.27
N MET A 51 13.66 14.57 4.10
CA MET A 51 12.97 14.00 2.94
C MET A 51 11.50 13.83 3.26
N THR A 52 10.65 14.63 2.65
CA THR A 52 9.19 14.49 2.76
C THR A 52 8.71 13.63 1.60
N ILE A 53 8.06 12.54 1.92
CA ILE A 53 7.44 11.66 0.93
C ILE A 53 5.97 12.05 0.87
N GLU A 54 5.62 12.76 -0.20
CA GLU A 54 4.25 13.21 -0.39
C GLU A 54 3.32 12.06 -0.73
N GLU A 55 3.81 11.13 -1.54
CA GLU A 55 3.05 9.94 -1.91
C GLU A 55 3.98 8.86 -2.46
N ILE A 56 3.76 7.63 -2.00
CA ILE A 56 4.21 6.43 -2.70
C ILE A 56 2.96 5.63 -3.05
N TYR A 57 2.79 5.34 -4.33
CA TYR A 57 1.72 4.49 -4.83
C TYR A 57 2.32 3.34 -5.62
N SER A 58 1.93 2.12 -5.27
CA SER A 58 2.40 0.93 -5.96
C SER A 58 1.22 0.01 -6.24
N LEU A 59 1.09 -0.41 -7.48
CA LEU A 59 0.02 -1.29 -7.94
C LEU A 59 0.61 -2.60 -8.43
N GLY A 60 0.13 -3.71 -7.88
CA GLY A 60 0.56 -5.03 -8.28
C GLY A 60 -0.58 -6.05 -8.33
N PRO A 61 -0.32 -7.24 -8.95
CA PRO A 61 -1.34 -8.29 -9.05
C PRO A 61 -1.67 -8.94 -7.71
N SER A 62 -0.78 -8.87 -6.73
CA SER A 62 -1.02 -9.47 -5.40
C SER A 62 -1.43 -8.45 -4.35
N ILE A 63 -0.91 -7.22 -4.46
CA ILE A 63 -1.04 -6.21 -3.42
C ILE A 63 -0.87 -4.81 -4.02
N SER A 64 -1.59 -3.85 -3.46
CA SER A 64 -1.39 -2.43 -3.77
C SER A 64 -1.11 -1.66 -2.49
N ILE A 65 -0.25 -0.65 -2.57
CA ILE A 65 0.20 0.13 -1.43
C ILE A 65 0.10 1.60 -1.76
N LEU A 66 -0.45 2.36 -0.82
CA LEU A 66 -0.42 3.82 -0.82
C LEU A 66 0.14 4.30 0.51
N MET A 67 1.21 5.08 0.50
CA MET A 67 1.79 5.60 1.73
C MET A 67 2.39 6.99 1.55
N ASP A 68 2.59 7.66 2.67
CA ASP A 68 3.25 8.96 2.79
C ASP A 68 4.04 9.03 4.09
N GLY A 69 4.82 10.06 4.26
CA GLY A 69 5.59 10.26 5.48
C GLY A 69 6.85 11.07 5.28
N TYR A 70 7.85 10.82 6.10
CA TYR A 70 9.11 11.56 6.05
C TYR A 70 10.27 10.72 6.59
N ILE A 71 11.47 11.12 6.17
CA ILE A 71 12.73 10.61 6.70
C ILE A 71 13.56 11.82 7.12
N GLN A 72 13.90 11.90 8.40
CA GLN A 72 14.70 12.98 8.96
C GLN A 72 16.18 12.82 8.64
N LYS A 73 16.95 13.89 8.82
CA LYS A 73 18.39 13.92 8.57
C LYS A 73 19.17 12.88 9.38
N ASP A 74 18.69 12.54 10.56
CA ASP A 74 19.25 11.50 11.45
C ASP A 74 18.77 10.09 11.11
N ASP A 75 18.16 9.90 9.93
CA ASP A 75 17.59 8.64 9.43
C ASP A 75 16.34 8.16 10.18
N LEU A 76 15.72 9.00 11.00
CA LEU A 76 14.43 8.66 11.61
C LEU A 76 13.35 8.57 10.54
N VAL A 77 12.80 7.38 10.36
CA VAL A 77 11.73 7.09 9.40
C VAL A 77 10.37 7.20 10.08
N SER A 78 9.43 7.86 9.43
CA SER A 78 8.03 7.90 9.85
C SER A 78 7.15 7.79 8.61
N LEU A 79 6.60 6.61 8.38
CA LEU A 79 5.73 6.31 7.24
C LEU A 79 4.38 5.82 7.74
N ARG A 80 3.36 6.13 6.99
CA ARG A 80 2.00 5.61 7.22
C ARG A 80 1.36 5.32 5.88
N GLY A 81 0.46 4.37 5.87
CA GLY A 81 -0.18 4.05 4.61
C GLY A 81 -1.28 3.01 4.73
N THR A 82 -1.71 2.58 3.57
CA THR A 82 -2.73 1.57 3.37
C THR A 82 -2.21 0.51 2.43
N LEU A 83 -2.44 -0.73 2.81
CA LEU A 83 -2.09 -1.90 2.03
C LEU A 83 -3.37 -2.64 1.71
N VAL A 84 -3.59 -2.95 0.43
CA VAL A 84 -4.82 -3.56 -0.05
C VAL A 84 -4.49 -4.82 -0.86
N PRO A 85 -4.97 -6.01 -0.44
CA PRO A 85 -4.81 -7.22 -1.23
C PRO A 85 -5.54 -7.11 -2.59
N ALA A 86 -5.02 -7.79 -3.60
CA ALA A 86 -5.57 -7.77 -4.96
C ALA A 86 -7.04 -8.20 -5.02
N THR A 87 -7.44 -9.15 -4.17
CA THR A 87 -8.84 -9.60 -4.08
C THR A 87 -9.79 -8.44 -3.78
N THR A 88 -9.36 -7.51 -2.92
CA THR A 88 -10.14 -6.31 -2.59
C THR A 88 -10.16 -5.33 -3.76
N VAL A 89 -9.00 -5.10 -4.40
CA VAL A 89 -8.90 -4.23 -5.58
C VAL A 89 -9.83 -4.72 -6.70
N ASN A 90 -9.80 -6.02 -6.97
CA ASN A 90 -10.66 -6.62 -7.99
C ASN A 90 -12.15 -6.46 -7.66
N LYS A 91 -12.53 -6.57 -6.39
CA LYS A 91 -13.91 -6.30 -5.96
C LYS A 91 -14.31 -4.85 -6.21
N VAL A 92 -13.42 -3.90 -5.94
CA VAL A 92 -13.67 -2.48 -6.20
C VAL A 92 -13.87 -2.25 -7.71
N ILE A 93 -13.02 -2.85 -8.55
CA ILE A 93 -13.13 -2.75 -10.01
C ILE A 93 -14.47 -3.32 -10.51
N GLY A 94 -14.82 -4.52 -10.07
CA GLY A 94 -16.07 -5.18 -10.46
C GLY A 94 -17.33 -4.51 -9.93
N SER A 95 -17.18 -3.62 -8.95
CA SER A 95 -18.28 -2.97 -8.23
C SER A 95 -18.31 -1.45 -8.44
N ILE A 96 -17.67 -0.95 -9.49
CA ILE A 96 -17.62 0.50 -9.78
C ILE A 96 -18.98 1.20 -9.65
N PRO A 97 -20.11 0.64 -10.15
CA PRO A 97 -21.42 1.26 -9.95
C PRO A 97 -21.90 1.28 -8.50
N VAL A 98 -21.25 0.53 -7.61
CA VAL A 98 -21.66 0.33 -6.22
C VAL A 98 -20.59 0.84 -5.23
N ILE A 99 -19.62 1.60 -5.69
CA ILE A 99 -18.57 2.16 -4.83
C ILE A 99 -19.14 2.94 -3.65
N GLY A 100 -20.21 3.69 -3.87
CA GLY A 100 -20.91 4.40 -2.80
C GLY A 100 -21.36 3.48 -1.66
N ASP A 101 -21.89 2.32 -1.98
CA ASP A 101 -22.35 1.35 -1.00
C ASP A 101 -21.17 0.71 -0.24
N LEU A 102 -20.07 0.47 -0.90
CA LEU A 102 -18.83 -0.01 -0.25
C LEU A 102 -18.30 1.04 0.72
N LEU A 103 -18.29 2.31 0.33
CA LEU A 103 -17.82 3.41 1.15
C LEU A 103 -18.67 3.65 2.39
N VAL A 104 -19.99 3.47 2.31
CA VAL A 104 -20.88 3.65 3.46
C VAL A 104 -21.04 2.39 4.31
N GLY A 105 -20.31 1.33 3.98
CA GLY A 105 -20.20 0.15 4.83
C GLY A 105 -21.40 -0.80 4.77
N LYS A 106 -22.24 -0.74 3.76
CA LYS A 106 -23.34 -1.70 3.59
C LYS A 106 -22.85 -3.15 3.48
N LYS A 107 -21.60 -3.33 3.04
CA LYS A 107 -20.93 -4.63 2.99
C LYS A 107 -19.87 -4.79 4.07
N ALA A 108 -19.93 -4.00 5.13
CA ALA A 108 -18.95 -4.02 6.21
C ALA A 108 -18.85 -5.38 6.92
N GLY A 109 -19.86 -6.24 6.79
CA GLY A 109 -19.84 -7.60 7.32
C GLY A 109 -19.11 -8.62 6.44
N GLU A 110 -18.72 -8.26 5.22
CA GLU A 110 -18.13 -9.19 4.24
C GLU A 110 -16.61 -9.27 4.29
N GLY A 111 -15.96 -8.66 5.30
CA GLY A 111 -14.53 -8.79 5.53
C GLY A 111 -13.77 -7.48 5.57
N VAL A 112 -12.46 -7.59 5.71
CA VAL A 112 -11.52 -6.48 5.77
C VAL A 112 -11.10 -6.10 4.36
N PHE A 113 -11.28 -4.83 3.98
CA PHE A 113 -10.90 -4.34 2.65
C PHE A 113 -9.41 -4.02 2.54
N GLY A 114 -8.74 -3.82 3.64
CA GLY A 114 -7.32 -3.55 3.64
C GLY A 114 -6.79 -3.36 5.04
N VAL A 115 -5.57 -2.87 5.12
CA VAL A 115 -4.85 -2.67 6.37
C VAL A 115 -4.22 -1.29 6.34
N SER A 116 -4.46 -0.49 7.38
CA SER A 116 -3.66 0.71 7.61
C SER A 116 -2.43 0.34 8.41
N PHE A 117 -1.33 1.01 8.15
CA PHE A 117 -0.07 0.74 8.85
C PHE A 117 0.70 2.01 9.15
N LYS A 118 1.57 1.90 10.16
CA LYS A 118 2.57 2.92 10.50
C LYS A 118 3.90 2.23 10.71
N ILE A 119 4.95 2.80 10.15
CA ILE A 119 6.32 2.36 10.34
C ILE A 119 7.09 3.55 10.90
N LYS A 120 7.67 3.40 12.07
CA LYS A 120 8.42 4.47 12.73
C LYS A 120 9.66 3.94 13.42
N GLY A 121 10.73 4.69 13.33
CA GLY A 121 11.99 4.37 14.00
C GLY A 121 13.20 4.57 13.11
N TYR A 122 14.35 4.14 13.61
CA TYR A 122 15.57 4.12 12.82
C TYR A 122 15.66 2.85 11.98
N PRO A 123 16.41 2.85 10.86
CA PRO A 123 16.43 1.70 9.93
C PRO A 123 16.75 0.35 10.56
N ASP A 124 17.54 0.34 11.63
CA ASP A 124 17.93 -0.86 12.37
C ASP A 124 16.95 -1.24 13.50
N ASP A 125 15.97 -0.38 13.79
CA ASP A 125 14.96 -0.60 14.84
C ASP A 125 13.61 0.01 14.43
N LEU A 126 13.07 -0.44 13.32
CA LEU A 126 11.76 0.00 12.83
C LEU A 126 10.64 -0.69 13.58
N LYS A 127 9.70 0.10 14.08
CA LYS A 127 8.47 -0.39 14.72
C LYS A 127 7.31 -0.26 13.75
N THR A 128 6.62 -1.37 13.54
CA THR A 128 5.49 -1.45 12.62
C THR A 128 4.22 -1.77 13.39
N THR A 129 3.18 -0.98 13.15
CA THR A 129 1.84 -1.22 13.69
C THR A 129 0.85 -1.33 12.54
N VAL A 130 -0.15 -2.19 12.69
CA VAL A 130 -1.18 -2.42 11.67
C VAL A 130 -2.56 -2.39 12.30
N ASN A 131 -3.53 -1.88 11.54
CA ASN A 131 -4.95 -1.89 11.91
C ASN A 131 -5.78 -2.29 10.70
N PRO A 132 -6.67 -3.28 10.85
CA PRO A 132 -7.58 -3.63 9.76
C PRO A 132 -8.51 -2.46 9.44
N ILE A 133 -8.79 -2.25 8.17
CA ILE A 133 -9.75 -1.23 7.72
C ILE A 133 -10.85 -1.89 6.91
N LYS A 134 -12.07 -1.44 7.13
CA LYS A 134 -13.27 -1.98 6.45
C LYS A 134 -13.65 -1.16 5.22
N THR A 135 -13.13 0.04 5.11
CA THR A 135 -13.36 0.93 3.96
C THR A 135 -12.05 1.50 3.46
N LEU A 136 -11.93 1.59 2.14
CA LEU A 136 -10.76 2.23 1.53
C LEU A 136 -10.86 3.75 1.64
N THR A 137 -9.71 4.42 1.76
CA THR A 137 -9.69 5.89 1.73
C THR A 137 -10.13 6.39 0.35
N PRO A 138 -10.81 7.54 0.27
CA PRO A 138 -11.18 8.13 -1.02
C PRO A 138 -9.98 8.32 -1.94
N ARG A 139 -8.82 8.72 -1.39
CA ARG A 139 -7.58 8.89 -2.14
C ARG A 139 -7.11 7.59 -2.80
N PHE A 140 -7.15 6.48 -2.06
CA PHE A 140 -6.77 5.17 -2.59
C PHE A 140 -7.70 4.75 -3.74
N ILE A 141 -8.99 4.94 -3.57
CA ILE A 141 -10.01 4.62 -4.58
C ILE A 141 -9.79 5.45 -5.84
N THR A 142 -9.60 6.76 -5.69
CA THR A 142 -9.35 7.68 -6.81
C THR A 142 -8.11 7.27 -7.59
N ARG A 143 -7.00 7.00 -6.90
CA ARG A 143 -5.75 6.58 -7.56
C ARG A 143 -5.93 5.25 -8.31
N THR A 144 -6.61 4.29 -7.71
CA THR A 144 -6.85 2.99 -8.33
C THR A 144 -7.71 3.12 -9.59
N LEU A 145 -8.78 3.90 -9.51
CA LEU A 145 -9.67 4.14 -10.66
C LEU A 145 -8.96 4.87 -11.80
N GLU A 146 -8.12 5.87 -11.50
CA GLU A 146 -7.32 6.57 -12.51
C GLU A 146 -6.40 5.62 -13.25
N LYS A 147 -5.74 4.70 -12.54
CA LYS A 147 -4.84 3.72 -13.15
C LYS A 147 -5.60 2.73 -14.04
N ILE A 148 -6.75 2.27 -13.62
CA ILE A 148 -7.60 1.37 -14.41
C ILE A 148 -8.06 2.07 -15.68
N LYS A 149 -8.50 3.32 -15.58
CA LYS A 149 -8.94 4.10 -16.73
C LYS A 149 -7.83 4.26 -17.76
N LYS A 150 -6.61 4.57 -17.34
CA LYS A 150 -5.44 4.66 -18.21
C LYS A 150 -5.10 3.33 -18.88
N SER A 151 -5.26 2.23 -18.17
CA SER A 151 -4.99 0.88 -18.69
C SER A 151 -5.98 0.48 -19.79
N ASN A 152 -7.20 1.02 -19.78
CA ASN A 152 -8.26 0.72 -20.74
C ASN A 152 -8.28 1.67 -21.96
N GLU A 153 -7.46 2.68 -21.94
CA GLU A 153 -7.22 3.58 -23.08
C GLU A 153 -6.05 3.08 -23.94
#